data_a3eaa8dce9fd1b271ac9fa3590ff9594
#
_entry.id   a3eaa8dce9fd1b271ac9fa3590ff9594
#
_cell.length_a   1.000
_cell.length_b   1.000
_cell.length_c   1.000
_cell.angle_alpha   90.00
_cell.angle_beta   90.00
_cell.angle_gamma   90.00
#
_symmetry.space_group_name_H-M   'P 1'
#
loop_
_entity.id
_entity.type
_entity.pdbx_description
1 polymer ?
#
loop_
_entity_poly.entity_id
_entity_poly.type
_entity_poly.pdbx_seq_one_letter_code
_entity_poly.pdbx_strand_id
1 'polypeptide(L)' 'MSEERIGDKFLRKLYEKTVNNGIDSIDRNEIGKEIGIIDVQMDNLVDELTSDGYIKKIGRTKIYLTDDGRKRTEI' A
#
# COMPACT_ATOMS: atom_id res chain seq x y z
N MET A 1 24.05 1.92 -1.74
CA MET A 1 22.72 1.72 -2.31
C MET A 1 21.73 1.44 -1.19
N SER A 2 20.70 2.24 -1.10
CA SER A 2 19.74 2.08 -0.03
C SER A 2 18.67 1.05 -0.43
N GLU A 3 18.36 0.19 0.50
CA GLU A 3 17.26 -0.74 0.31
C GLU A 3 15.96 -0.02 0.58
N GLU A 4 14.98 -0.29 -0.26
CA GLU A 4 13.65 0.25 -0.07
C GLU A 4 12.96 -0.47 1.09
N ARG A 5 12.36 0.29 1.99
CA ARG A 5 11.60 -0.29 3.09
C ARG A 5 10.37 -1.01 2.55
N ILE A 6 9.95 -2.05 3.26
CA ILE A 6 8.78 -2.81 2.86
C ILE A 6 7.53 -1.93 2.74
N GLY A 7 7.40 -0.95 3.63
CA GLY A 7 6.30 0.01 3.57
C GLY A 7 6.32 0.86 2.31
N ASP A 8 7.50 1.32 1.93
CA ASP A 8 7.66 2.12 0.71
C ASP A 8 7.40 1.28 -0.54
N LYS A 9 7.85 0.03 -0.52
CA LYS A 9 7.56 -0.91 -1.60
C LYS A 9 6.05 -1.12 -1.76
N PHE A 10 5.37 -1.30 -0.64
CA PHE A 10 3.93 -1.50 -0.61
C PHE A 10 3.21 -0.29 -1.20
N LEU A 11 3.57 0.90 -0.75
CA LEU A 11 2.96 2.14 -1.24
C LEU A 11 3.20 2.34 -2.74
N ARG A 12 4.41 2.07 -3.19
CA ARG A 12 4.74 2.21 -4.62
C ARG A 12 3.95 1.22 -5.47
N LYS A 13 3.84 -0.01 -5.01
CA LYS A 13 3.05 -1.01 -5.73
C LYS A 13 1.57 -0.65 -5.74
N LEU A 14 1.07 -0.14 -4.63
CA LEU A 14 -0.31 0.33 -4.54
C LEU A 14 -0.54 1.49 -5.51
N TYR A 15 0.40 2.42 -5.60
CA TYR A 15 0.33 3.53 -6.54
C TYR A 15 0.23 3.00 -7.98
N GLU A 16 1.11 2.09 -8.34
CA GLU A 16 1.12 1.49 -9.68
C GLU A 16 -0.20 0.83 -10.02
N LYS A 17 -0.76 0.10 -9.06
CA LYS A 17 -1.98 -0.68 -9.29
C LYS A 17 -3.25 0.15 -9.24
N THR A 18 -3.23 1.30 -8.60
CA THR A 18 -4.40 2.16 -8.49
C THR A 18 -4.29 3.40 -9.34
N VAL A 19 -3.40 4.31 -9.00
CA VAL A 19 -3.30 5.60 -9.68
C VAL A 19 -2.96 5.43 -11.17
N ASN A 20 -1.97 4.62 -11.49
CA ASN A 20 -1.55 4.44 -12.87
C ASN A 20 -2.58 3.71 -13.73
N ASN A 21 -3.48 2.95 -13.10
CA ASN A 21 -4.51 2.20 -13.81
C ASN A 21 -5.90 2.81 -13.72
N GLY A 22 -6.02 3.97 -13.05
CA GLY A 22 -7.30 4.62 -12.88
C GLY A 22 -8.27 3.88 -11.98
N ILE A 23 -7.74 3.11 -11.03
CA ILE A 23 -8.51 2.35 -10.06
C ILE A 23 -8.38 3.02 -8.70
N ASP A 24 -9.49 3.17 -7.97
CA ASP A 24 -9.49 3.86 -6.69
C ASP A 24 -9.02 3.00 -5.53
N SER A 25 -9.36 1.72 -5.53
CA SER A 25 -9.02 0.82 -4.43
C SER A 25 -8.71 -0.58 -4.96
N ILE A 26 -7.97 -1.35 -4.17
CA ILE A 26 -7.56 -2.69 -4.56
C ILE A 26 -7.46 -3.57 -3.33
N ASP A 27 -7.61 -4.88 -3.52
CA ASP A 27 -7.43 -5.86 -2.46
C ASP A 27 -5.96 -5.88 -2.02
N ARG A 28 -5.72 -5.71 -0.71
CA ARG A 28 -4.35 -5.68 -0.17
C ARG A 28 -3.57 -6.96 -0.46
N ASN A 29 -4.27 -8.08 -0.60
CA ASN A 29 -3.62 -9.36 -0.89
C ASN A 29 -2.96 -9.38 -2.26
N GLU A 30 -3.49 -8.63 -3.22
CA GLU A 30 -2.86 -8.52 -4.54
C GLU A 30 -1.51 -7.83 -4.46
N ILE A 31 -1.41 -6.81 -3.61
CA ILE A 31 -0.14 -6.15 -3.37
C ILE A 31 0.82 -7.10 -2.66
N GLY A 32 0.33 -7.78 -1.63
CA GLY A 32 1.14 -8.69 -0.84
C GLY A 32 1.76 -9.81 -1.66
N LYS A 33 1.02 -10.35 -2.60
CA LYS A 33 1.52 -11.40 -3.49
C LYS A 33 2.72 -10.94 -4.30
N GLU A 34 2.69 -9.70 -4.76
CA GLU A 34 3.76 -9.19 -5.61
C GLU A 34 5.02 -8.84 -4.85
N ILE A 35 4.88 -8.41 -3.59
CA ILE A 35 6.05 -8.04 -2.78
C ILE A 35 6.45 -9.13 -1.78
N GLY A 36 5.70 -10.23 -1.75
CA GLY A 36 6.09 -11.42 -0.98
C GLY A 36 5.80 -11.34 0.51
N ILE A 37 4.73 -10.66 0.91
CA ILE A 37 4.30 -10.65 2.32
C ILE A 37 2.94 -11.33 2.47
N ILE A 38 2.70 -11.92 3.63
CA ILE A 38 1.47 -12.66 3.90
C ILE A 38 0.99 -12.41 5.33
N ASP A 39 -0.31 -12.61 5.52
CA ASP A 39 -1.02 -12.70 6.81
C ASP A 39 -0.59 -11.67 7.86
N VAL A 40 0.10 -12.11 8.92
CA VAL A 40 0.47 -11.25 10.04
C VAL A 40 1.32 -10.06 9.58
N GLN A 41 2.25 -10.32 8.71
CA GLN A 41 3.11 -9.28 8.15
C GLN A 41 2.29 -8.25 7.39
N MET A 42 1.33 -8.72 6.61
CA MET A 42 0.40 -7.86 5.87
C MET A 42 -0.43 -7.01 6.82
N ASP A 43 -1.03 -7.64 7.84
CA ASP A 43 -1.87 -6.94 8.79
C ASP A 43 -1.10 -5.85 9.52
N ASN A 44 0.11 -6.16 9.99
CA ASN A 44 0.97 -5.20 10.68
C ASN A 44 1.34 -4.03 9.79
N LEU A 45 1.69 -4.31 8.56
CA LEU A 45 2.08 -3.27 7.61
C LEU A 45 0.91 -2.37 7.25
N VAL A 46 -0.25 -2.95 6.98
CA VAL A 46 -1.45 -2.18 6.65
C VAL A 46 -1.86 -1.29 7.83
N ASP A 47 -1.80 -1.82 9.05
CA ASP A 47 -2.12 -1.04 10.24
C ASP A 47 -1.14 0.12 10.43
N GLU A 48 0.14 -0.12 10.22
CA GLU A 48 1.16 0.90 10.33
C GLU A 48 0.95 2.01 9.30
N LEU A 49 0.76 1.65 8.05
CA LEU A 49 0.56 2.62 6.98
C LEU A 49 -0.76 3.40 7.14
N THR A 50 -1.78 2.75 7.67
CA THR A 50 -3.05 3.40 7.99
C THR A 50 -2.86 4.43 9.10
N SER A 51 -2.12 4.06 10.14
CA SER A 51 -1.82 4.97 11.25
C SER A 51 -1.02 6.18 10.80
N ASP A 52 -0.13 5.98 9.83
CA ASP A 52 0.68 7.06 9.28
C ASP A 52 -0.12 7.95 8.32
N GLY A 53 -1.32 7.56 7.96
CA GLY A 53 -2.18 8.34 7.08
C GLY A 53 -1.89 8.17 5.60
N TYR A 54 -1.12 7.16 5.22
CA TYR A 54 -0.76 6.94 3.82
C TYR A 54 -1.78 6.11 3.05
N ILE A 55 -2.52 5.27 3.76
CA ILE A 55 -3.58 4.45 3.15
C ILE A 55 -4.81 4.47 4.03
N LYS A 56 -5.94 4.07 3.47
CA LYS A 56 -7.18 3.85 4.22
C LYS A 56 -7.78 2.51 3.82
N LYS A 57 -8.45 1.89 4.79
CA LYS A 57 -9.14 0.62 4.56
C LYS A 57 -10.56 0.86 4.10
N ILE A 58 -11.02 0.05 3.14
CA ILE A 58 -12.40 0.03 2.68
C ILE A 58 -12.89 -1.40 2.78
N GLY A 59 -13.98 -1.61 3.51
CA GLY A 59 -14.50 -2.97 3.69
C GLY A 59 -13.50 -3.83 4.44
N ARG A 60 -13.40 -5.10 4.06
CA ARG A 60 -12.57 -6.08 4.77
C ARG A 60 -11.14 -6.14 4.30
N THR A 61 -10.95 -6.10 2.99
CA THR A 61 -9.62 -6.36 2.42
C THR A 61 -9.13 -5.28 1.48
N LYS A 62 -10.00 -4.36 1.08
CA LYS A 62 -9.61 -3.33 0.13
C LYS A 62 -8.97 -2.14 0.82
N ILE A 63 -8.03 -1.53 0.13
CA ILE A 63 -7.34 -0.34 0.61
C ILE A 63 -7.20 0.65 -0.54
N TYR A 64 -6.99 1.91 -0.19
CA TYR A 64 -6.67 2.91 -1.19
C TYR A 64 -5.61 3.88 -0.66
N LEU A 65 -4.92 4.49 -1.61
CA LEU A 65 -3.84 5.42 -1.32
C LEU A 65 -4.43 6.80 -1.04
N THR A 66 -4.04 7.41 0.08
CA THR A 66 -4.45 8.77 0.41
C THR A 66 -3.58 9.78 -0.34
N ASP A 67 -3.95 11.06 -0.25
CA ASP A 67 -3.14 12.13 -0.84
C ASP A 67 -1.74 12.14 -0.23
N ASP A 68 -1.64 11.93 1.07
CA ASP A 68 -0.33 11.85 1.74
C ASP A 68 0.48 10.66 1.26
N GLY A 69 -0.19 9.54 1.04
CA GLY A 69 0.46 8.36 0.49
C GLY A 69 0.98 8.59 -0.91
N ARG A 70 0.21 9.29 -1.74
CA ARG A 70 0.63 9.64 -3.10
C ARG A 70 1.85 10.54 -3.07
N LYS A 71 1.83 11.55 -2.22
CA LYS A 71 2.97 12.47 -2.08
C LYS A 71 4.23 11.72 -1.69
N ARG A 72 4.09 10.75 -0.81
CA ARG A 72 5.23 9.96 -0.37
C ARG A 72 5.81 9.12 -1.52
N THR A 73 4.96 8.59 -2.37
CA THR A 73 5.43 7.77 -3.50
C THR A 73 5.97 8.58 -4.66
N GLU A 74 5.58 9.85 -4.75
CA GLU A 74 5.97 10.73 -5.85
C GLU A 74 7.28 11.47 -5.60
N ILE A 75 7.86 11.30 -4.44
CA ILE A 75 9.13 11.94 -4.08
C ILE A 75 10.30 11.35 -4.86
#